data_f0ed1d1c2ca31b6810cca2306a8322fb
#
_entry.id   f0ed1d1c2ca31b6810cca2306a8322fb
#
_cell.length_a   1.000
_cell.length_b   1.000
_cell.length_c   1.000
_cell.angle_alpha   90.00
_cell.angle_beta   90.00
_cell.angle_gamma   90.00
#
_symmetry.space_group_name_H-M   'P 1'
#
loop_
_entity.id
_entity.type
_entity.pdbx_description
1 polymer ?
#
loop_
_entity_poly.entity_id
_entity_poly.type
_entity_poly.pdbx_seq_one_letter_code
_entity_poly.pdbx_strand_id
1 'polypeptide(L)'
;MIERMIQMQIRNVNGGYSKEEYNRQTSGVIPQILIGSGARKKYSYDDEKKTYTDTISSVEIDAYYPGLGVQVIKMPGDFKIPKGLEDLSEIELIDPEACVVSRKLYVKAKGIK
;
A
#
# COMPACT_ATOMS: atom_id res chain seq x y z
N MET A 1 -12.69 -16.30 17.67
CA MET A 1 -11.51 -16.74 16.91
C MET A 1 -10.97 -15.62 16.07
N ILE A 2 -11.74 -15.20 15.07
CA ILE A 2 -11.32 -14.16 14.18
C ILE A 2 -11.06 -12.83 14.91
N GLU A 3 -11.95 -12.51 15.84
CA GLU A 3 -11.81 -11.28 16.61
C GLU A 3 -10.52 -11.26 17.42
N ARG A 4 -10.17 -12.40 17.99
CA ARG A 4 -8.96 -12.50 18.77
C ARG A 4 -7.72 -12.31 17.90
N MET A 5 -7.76 -12.86 16.69
CA MET A 5 -6.67 -12.67 15.74
C MET A 5 -6.52 -11.21 15.34
N ILE A 6 -7.65 -10.53 15.14
CA ILE A 6 -7.64 -9.10 14.82
C ILE A 6 -7.00 -8.31 15.95
N GLN A 7 -7.34 -8.65 17.20
CA GLN A 7 -6.74 -7.97 18.33
C GLN A 7 -5.23 -8.16 18.38
N MET A 8 -4.77 -9.37 18.10
CA MET A 8 -3.35 -9.63 18.06
C MET A 8 -2.66 -8.84 16.96
N GLN A 9 -3.29 -8.73 15.81
CA GLN A 9 -2.76 -7.93 14.72
C GLN A 9 -2.65 -6.47 15.12
N ILE A 10 -3.68 -5.94 15.74
CA ILE A 10 -3.68 -4.55 16.17
C ILE A 10 -2.54 -4.27 17.15
N ARG A 11 -2.30 -5.21 18.07
CA ARG A 11 -1.20 -5.03 19.02
C ARG A 11 0.16 -5.09 18.33
N ASN A 12 0.29 -5.96 17.34
CA ASN A 12 1.54 -6.09 16.60
C ASN A 12 1.84 -4.87 15.74
N VAL A 13 0.84 -4.08 15.47
CA VAL A 13 1.01 -2.89 14.66
C VAL A 13 1.96 -1.89 15.29
N ASN A 14 2.12 -1.94 16.61
CA ASN A 14 3.09 -1.06 17.26
C ASN A 14 4.50 -1.27 16.72
N GLY A 15 4.75 -2.40 16.11
CA GLY A 15 6.00 -2.67 15.43
C GLY A 15 6.07 -2.09 14.03
N GLY A 16 4.96 -1.56 13.52
CA GLY A 16 4.91 -0.94 12.21
C GLY A 16 4.74 -1.93 11.07
N TYR A 17 5.24 -1.54 9.91
CA TYR A 17 5.14 -2.35 8.70
C TYR A 17 6.02 -3.58 8.77
N SER A 18 5.55 -4.72 8.23
CA SER A 18 6.37 -5.91 8.12
C SER A 18 6.02 -6.69 6.87
N LYS A 19 7.04 -7.41 6.37
CA LYS A 19 6.85 -8.31 5.23
C LYS A 19 5.95 -9.47 5.61
N GLU A 20 6.10 -9.98 6.83
CA GLU A 20 5.28 -11.07 7.33
C GLU A 20 3.81 -10.74 7.34
N GLU A 21 3.49 -9.52 7.75
CA GLU A 21 2.10 -9.10 7.77
C GLU A 21 1.54 -9.00 6.36
N TYR A 22 2.33 -8.50 5.42
CA TYR A 22 1.91 -8.44 4.02
C TYR A 22 1.60 -9.84 3.50
N ASN A 23 2.50 -10.79 3.73
CA ASN A 23 2.32 -12.16 3.26
C ASN A 23 1.09 -12.81 3.88
N ARG A 24 0.86 -12.56 5.16
CA ARG A 24 -0.31 -13.11 5.86
C ARG A 24 -1.60 -12.55 5.30
N GLN A 25 -1.66 -11.24 5.08
CA GLN A 25 -2.88 -10.59 4.60
C GLN A 25 -3.22 -10.95 3.16
N THR A 26 -2.21 -11.12 2.32
CA THR A 26 -2.43 -11.39 0.90
C THR A 26 -2.45 -12.87 0.56
N SER A 27 -1.96 -13.72 1.44
CA SER A 27 -1.96 -15.18 1.27
C SER A 27 -1.39 -15.64 -0.08
N GLY A 28 -0.39 -14.94 -0.59
CA GLY A 28 0.25 -15.28 -1.85
C GLY A 28 -0.52 -14.86 -3.09
N VAL A 29 -1.60 -14.12 -2.93
CA VAL A 29 -2.38 -13.62 -4.08
C VAL A 29 -1.56 -12.57 -4.81
N ILE A 30 -1.53 -12.66 -6.15
CA ILE A 30 -0.80 -11.72 -6.99
C ILE A 30 -1.69 -10.53 -7.30
N PRO A 31 -1.23 -9.30 -6.99
CA PRO A 31 -2.06 -8.12 -7.26
C PRO A 31 -2.08 -7.75 -8.73
N GLN A 32 -3.18 -7.14 -9.14
CA GLN A 32 -3.39 -6.62 -10.49
C GLN A 32 -3.55 -5.11 -10.39
N ILE A 33 -2.74 -4.38 -11.14
CA ILE A 33 -2.74 -2.92 -11.04
C ILE A 33 -3.99 -2.32 -11.66
N LEU A 34 -4.53 -1.28 -11.03
CA LEU A 34 -5.66 -0.52 -11.55
C LEU A 34 -5.14 0.78 -12.15
N ILE A 35 -4.97 0.77 -13.47
CA ILE A 35 -4.40 1.92 -14.18
C ILE A 35 -5.38 3.08 -14.23
N GLY A 36 -6.67 2.80 -14.29
CA GLY A 36 -7.68 3.85 -14.40
C GLY A 36 -7.68 4.82 -13.23
N SER A 37 -7.29 4.35 -12.05
CA SER A 37 -7.18 5.23 -10.87
C SER A 37 -5.95 6.12 -10.93
N GLY A 38 -4.93 5.72 -11.69
CA GLY A 38 -3.69 6.47 -11.81
C GLY A 38 -2.85 6.45 -10.55
N ALA A 39 -1.73 7.16 -10.63
CA ALA A 39 -0.86 7.35 -9.49
C ALA A 39 -1.20 8.70 -8.85
N ARG A 40 -1.49 8.69 -7.57
CA ARG A 40 -1.91 9.89 -6.85
C ARG A 40 -0.76 10.37 -5.97
N LYS A 41 -0.34 11.61 -6.18
CA LYS A 41 0.75 12.21 -5.40
C LYS A 41 0.24 12.71 -4.07
N LYS A 42 1.00 12.42 -3.02
CA LYS A 42 0.73 12.95 -1.68
C LYS A 42 1.82 13.93 -1.33
N TYR A 43 1.45 15.11 -0.90
CA TYR A 43 2.40 16.16 -0.57
C TYR A 43 2.64 16.23 0.93
N SER A 44 3.86 16.63 1.30
CA SER A 44 4.18 16.82 2.71
C SER A 44 3.35 17.94 3.30
N TYR A 45 3.02 17.80 4.57
CA TYR A 45 2.28 18.84 5.29
C TYR A 45 3.21 19.59 6.24
N ASP A 46 3.18 20.91 6.19
CA ASP A 46 3.97 21.76 7.08
C ASP A 46 3.08 22.16 8.26
N ASP A 47 3.35 21.59 9.42
CA ASP A 47 2.55 21.84 10.61
C ASP A 47 2.67 23.29 11.10
N GLU A 48 3.81 23.93 10.90
CA GLU A 48 4.02 25.31 11.31
C GLU A 48 3.20 26.28 10.47
N LYS A 49 3.23 26.06 9.15
CA LYS A 49 2.48 26.92 8.21
C LYS A 49 1.07 26.44 8.01
N LYS A 50 0.74 25.25 8.49
CA LYS A 50 -0.59 24.63 8.37
C LYS A 50 -1.06 24.57 6.94
N THR A 51 -0.16 24.14 6.05
CA THR A 51 -0.43 23.99 4.64
C THR A 51 0.43 22.89 4.05
N TYR A 52 0.01 22.41 2.88
CA TYR A 52 0.81 21.41 2.15
C TYR A 52 1.95 22.11 1.43
N THR A 53 3.07 21.41 1.32
CA THR A 53 4.24 21.88 0.61
C THR A 53 4.23 21.37 -0.82
N ASP A 54 5.24 21.76 -1.61
CA ASP A 54 5.42 21.25 -2.97
C ASP A 54 6.17 19.93 -3.00
N THR A 55 6.63 19.47 -1.85
CA THR A 55 7.41 18.24 -1.76
C THR A 55 6.49 17.03 -1.74
N ILE A 56 6.72 16.10 -2.67
CA ILE A 56 5.95 14.86 -2.73
C ILE A 56 6.49 13.89 -1.70
N SER A 57 5.65 13.50 -0.73
CA SER A 57 6.06 12.57 0.33
C SER A 57 5.90 11.13 -0.12
N SER A 58 4.89 10.84 -0.93
CA SER A 58 4.64 9.49 -1.42
C SER A 58 3.70 9.54 -2.61
N VAL A 59 3.57 8.39 -3.28
CA VAL A 59 2.63 8.20 -4.37
C VAL A 59 1.76 7.01 -4.00
N GLU A 60 0.46 7.07 -4.29
CA GLU A 60 -0.46 5.96 -4.05
C GLU A 60 -0.97 5.42 -5.36
N ILE A 61 -1.04 4.10 -5.44
CA ILE A 61 -1.69 3.41 -6.54
C ILE A 61 -2.71 2.44 -5.97
N ASP A 62 -3.63 1.99 -6.80
CA ASP A 62 -4.59 0.97 -6.41
C ASP A 62 -4.26 -0.35 -7.08
N ALA A 63 -4.48 -1.44 -6.37
CA ALA A 63 -4.31 -2.77 -6.91
C ALA A 63 -5.46 -3.65 -6.47
N TYR A 64 -5.89 -4.54 -7.36
CA TYR A 64 -6.92 -5.50 -7.07
C TYR A 64 -6.26 -6.83 -6.70
N TYR A 65 -6.62 -7.36 -5.54
CA TYR A 65 -6.17 -8.67 -5.09
C TYR A 65 -7.34 -9.63 -5.28
N PRO A 66 -7.30 -10.51 -6.30
CA PRO A 66 -8.43 -11.42 -6.56
C PRO A 66 -8.85 -12.18 -5.31
N GLY A 67 -10.12 -12.13 -5.02
CA GLY A 67 -10.70 -12.78 -3.83
C GLY A 67 -10.59 -11.96 -2.55
N LEU A 68 -9.78 -10.90 -2.53
CA LEU A 68 -9.57 -10.10 -1.33
C LEU A 68 -10.08 -8.67 -1.46
N GLY A 69 -10.03 -8.09 -2.67
CA GLY A 69 -10.52 -6.74 -2.90
C GLY A 69 -9.45 -5.78 -3.36
N VAL A 70 -9.80 -4.49 -3.36
CA VAL A 70 -8.92 -3.43 -3.81
C VAL A 70 -8.15 -2.87 -2.63
N GLN A 71 -6.86 -2.62 -2.83
CA GLN A 71 -5.99 -2.09 -1.80
C GLN A 71 -5.17 -0.94 -2.35
N VAL A 72 -5.10 0.14 -1.58
CA VAL A 72 -4.21 1.26 -1.87
C VAL A 72 -2.80 0.85 -1.46
N ILE A 73 -1.82 1.11 -2.34
CA ILE A 73 -0.43 0.79 -2.07
C ILE A 73 0.38 2.08 -2.10
N LYS A 74 1.08 2.34 -1.01
CA LYS A 74 1.93 3.52 -0.88
C LYS A 74 3.30 3.23 -1.49
N MET A 75 3.72 4.11 -2.39
CA MET A 75 5.00 4.01 -3.09
C MET A 75 5.87 5.20 -2.74
N PRO A 76 7.19 5.14 -3.01
CA PRO A 76 8.06 6.29 -2.82
C PRO A 76 7.59 7.49 -3.65
N GLY A 77 8.01 8.68 -3.24
CA GLY A 77 7.56 9.92 -3.89
C GLY A 77 7.99 10.07 -5.35
N ASP A 78 9.03 9.36 -5.77
CA ASP A 78 9.50 9.40 -7.15
C ASP A 78 8.94 8.25 -8.01
N PHE A 79 8.03 7.46 -7.46
CA PHE A 79 7.46 6.33 -8.19
C PHE A 79 6.65 6.78 -9.39
N LYS A 80 6.81 6.07 -10.50
CA LYS A 80 5.98 6.24 -11.69
C LYS A 80 5.53 4.87 -12.17
N ILE A 81 4.29 4.81 -12.65
CA ILE A 81 3.77 3.57 -13.21
C ILE A 81 4.58 3.24 -14.47
N PRO A 82 5.15 2.02 -14.57
CA PRO A 82 5.93 1.64 -15.75
C PRO A 82 5.10 1.78 -17.02
N LYS A 83 5.73 2.27 -18.06
CA LYS A 83 5.07 2.38 -19.36
C LYS A 83 4.76 1.00 -19.91
N GLY A 84 3.64 0.89 -20.60
CA GLY A 84 3.25 -0.36 -21.24
C GLY A 84 2.46 -1.31 -20.36
N LEU A 85 2.27 -1.00 -19.08
CA LEU A 85 1.39 -1.78 -18.23
C LEU A 85 -0.06 -1.52 -18.60
N GLU A 86 -0.80 -2.60 -18.80
CA GLU A 86 -2.23 -2.50 -19.05
C GLU A 86 -3.00 -2.60 -17.76
N ASP A 87 -4.24 -2.11 -17.79
CA ASP A 87 -5.12 -2.21 -16.64
C ASP A 87 -5.32 -3.69 -16.25
N LEU A 88 -5.29 -3.97 -14.96
CA LEU A 88 -5.42 -5.30 -14.38
C LEU A 88 -4.26 -6.24 -14.71
N SER A 89 -3.14 -5.73 -15.21
CA SER A 89 -1.94 -6.56 -15.35
C SER A 89 -1.46 -7.01 -13.98
N GLU A 90 -1.02 -8.26 -13.91
CA GLU A 90 -0.39 -8.75 -12.69
C GLU A 90 0.93 -8.04 -12.49
N ILE A 91 1.20 -7.65 -11.25
CA ILE A 91 2.43 -6.95 -10.91
C ILE A 91 3.13 -7.65 -9.76
N GLU A 92 4.43 -7.48 -9.70
CA GLU A 92 5.22 -7.94 -8.56
C GLU A 92 5.75 -6.72 -7.83
N LEU A 93 5.38 -6.59 -6.56
CA LEU A 93 5.84 -5.48 -5.73
C LEU A 93 7.24 -5.73 -5.22
N ILE A 94 8.04 -4.67 -5.14
CA ILE A 94 9.38 -4.75 -4.58
C ILE A 94 9.29 -4.47 -3.08
N ASP A 95 9.71 -5.44 -2.27
CA ASP A 95 9.75 -5.36 -0.81
C ASP A 95 8.42 -4.86 -0.21
N PRO A 96 7.30 -5.52 -0.51
CA PRO A 96 6.02 -5.08 0.06
C PRO A 96 5.96 -5.35 1.55
N GLU A 97 5.38 -4.41 2.27
CA GLU A 97 5.16 -4.51 3.71
C GLU A 97 3.77 -4.02 4.05
N ALA A 98 3.23 -4.52 5.14
CA ALA A 98 1.90 -4.13 5.56
C ALA A 98 1.83 -3.95 7.07
N CYS A 99 0.87 -3.16 7.50
CA CYS A 99 0.50 -3.07 8.90
C CYS A 99 -1.00 -2.89 9.00
N VAL A 100 -1.54 -3.22 10.18
CA VAL A 100 -2.97 -3.05 10.45
C VAL A 100 -3.12 -2.04 11.58
N VAL A 101 -3.88 -0.97 11.31
CA VAL A 101 -4.16 0.05 12.30
C VAL A 101 -5.67 0.23 12.37
N SER A 102 -6.25 0.03 13.55
CA SER A 102 -7.68 0.18 13.76
C SER A 102 -8.49 -0.63 12.74
N ARG A 103 -8.06 -1.85 12.49
CA ARG A 103 -8.70 -2.81 11.58
C ARG A 103 -8.61 -2.40 10.11
N LYS A 104 -7.77 -1.43 9.79
CA LYS A 104 -7.54 -1.02 8.41
C LYS A 104 -6.15 -1.47 7.98
N LEU A 105 -6.07 -2.06 6.80
CA LEU A 105 -4.82 -2.53 6.23
C LEU A 105 -4.13 -1.42 5.47
N TYR A 106 -2.86 -1.23 5.76
CA TYR A 106 -1.99 -0.30 5.04
C TYR A 106 -0.87 -1.08 4.41
N VAL A 107 -0.63 -0.85 3.14
CA VAL A 107 0.41 -1.54 2.37
C VAL A 107 1.32 -0.51 1.73
N LYS A 108 2.63 -0.78 1.78
CA LYS A 108 3.62 0.01 1.07
C LYS A 108 4.58 -0.91 0.35
N ALA A 109 5.23 -0.39 -0.69
CA ALA A 109 6.26 -1.11 -1.43
C ALA A 109 7.27 -0.11 -1.94
N LYS A 110 8.42 -0.62 -2.42
CA LYS A 110 9.46 0.24 -2.97
C LYS A 110 9.29 0.50 -4.44
N GLY A 111 8.49 -0.31 -5.11
CA GLY A 111 8.26 -0.16 -6.53
C GLY A 111 7.62 -1.41 -7.11
N ILE A 112 7.62 -1.50 -8.43
CA ILE A 112 7.10 -2.63 -9.19
C ILE A 112 8.23 -3.16 -10.05
N LYS A 113 8.37 -4.48 -10.07
CA LYS A 113 9.31 -5.12 -10.99
C LYS A 113 8.75 -5.20 -12.39
#